data_d1035c3a0b81a617e00eed858bbc4e73
#
_entry.id   d1035c3a0b81a617e00eed858bbc4e73
#
_cell.length_a   1.000
_cell.length_b   1.000
_cell.length_c   1.000
_cell.angle_alpha   90.00
_cell.angle_beta   90.00
_cell.angle_gamma   90.00
#
_symmetry.space_group_name_H-M   'P 1'
#
loop_
_entity.id
_entity.type
_entity.pdbx_description
1 polymer ?
#
loop_
_entity_poly.entity_id
_entity_poly.type
_entity_poly.pdbx_seq_one_letter_code
_entity_poly.pdbx_strand_id
1 'polypeptide(L)'
;YAKPSMTADMVIFSRFSDGSLQVLLIRRGKSPYKDQFALPGGFVNPDESVDQAARRELLEETGVDCACLEPIRTFSTPGRDPRRWVISCAYLALLDASKLQVKAADDAKDARWFQIFLTKEKDGQWNLDLKDTSSTEPATIHLTFQETYPESAASLLPPALHLTLLNPENGLAFDHGEILGYAVKKLQNLLVEN
;
A
#
# COMPACT_ATOMS: atom_id res chain seq x y z
N TYR A 1 -18.26 5.62 24.36
CA TYR A 1 -16.90 5.57 23.85
C TYR A 1 -16.88 5.97 22.39
N ALA A 2 -15.86 6.75 21.99
CA ALA A 2 -15.61 7.04 20.58
C ALA A 2 -15.32 5.73 19.84
N LYS A 3 -15.81 5.62 18.60
CA LYS A 3 -15.62 4.44 17.74
C LYS A 3 -14.78 4.84 16.53
N PRO A 4 -13.69 4.12 16.22
CA PRO A 4 -12.97 4.34 14.97
C PRO A 4 -13.80 3.88 13.77
N SER A 5 -13.57 4.49 12.63
CA SER A 5 -13.92 3.89 11.35
C SER A 5 -12.83 2.90 10.93
N MET A 6 -13.22 1.81 10.30
CA MET A 6 -12.27 0.82 9.76
C MET A 6 -12.14 0.99 8.25
N THR A 7 -10.92 0.86 7.74
CA THR A 7 -10.64 0.76 6.30
C THR A 7 -9.84 -0.51 6.00
N ALA A 8 -9.97 -0.99 4.77
CA ALA A 8 -9.07 -1.95 4.17
C ALA A 8 -8.30 -1.23 3.05
N ASP A 9 -6.99 -1.08 3.21
CA ASP A 9 -6.12 -0.47 2.20
C ASP A 9 -5.31 -1.57 1.51
N MET A 10 -5.21 -1.50 0.18
CA MET A 10 -4.68 -2.58 -0.63
C MET A 10 -3.39 -2.17 -1.33
N VAL A 11 -2.33 -2.97 -1.17
CA VAL A 11 -1.12 -2.87 -1.99
C VAL A 11 -1.19 -3.95 -3.06
N ILE A 12 -1.59 -3.56 -4.26
CA ILE A 12 -1.79 -4.46 -5.38
C ILE A 12 -0.54 -4.42 -6.25
N PHE A 13 0.28 -5.46 -6.13
CA PHE A 13 1.43 -5.67 -7.00
C PHE A 13 1.04 -6.50 -8.21
N SER A 14 1.72 -6.24 -9.32
CA SER A 14 1.59 -7.06 -10.51
C SER A 14 2.95 -7.29 -11.18
N ARG A 15 3.13 -8.49 -11.70
CA ARG A 15 4.29 -8.85 -12.52
C ARG A 15 3.91 -8.75 -13.98
N PHE A 16 4.67 -7.95 -14.72
CA PHE A 16 4.46 -7.73 -16.14
C PHE A 16 5.32 -8.67 -16.99
N SER A 17 4.99 -8.78 -18.27
CA SER A 17 5.66 -9.69 -19.22
C SER A 17 7.15 -9.42 -19.41
N ASP A 18 7.60 -8.18 -19.18
CA ASP A 18 9.01 -7.77 -19.19
C ASP A 18 9.76 -8.13 -17.89
N GLY A 19 9.06 -8.77 -16.94
CA GLY A 19 9.60 -9.14 -15.63
C GLY A 19 9.56 -8.02 -14.59
N SER A 20 9.12 -6.81 -14.96
CA SER A 20 9.01 -5.70 -14.02
C SER A 20 7.91 -5.94 -12.98
N LEU A 21 8.19 -5.49 -11.75
CA LEU A 21 7.19 -5.42 -10.69
C LEU A 21 6.60 -4.01 -10.66
N GLN A 22 5.29 -3.93 -10.64
CA GLN A 22 4.58 -2.67 -10.57
C GLN A 22 3.55 -2.68 -9.43
N VAL A 23 3.19 -1.50 -8.94
CA VAL A 23 2.13 -1.30 -7.95
C VAL A 23 1.03 -0.43 -8.53
N LEU A 24 -0.23 -0.78 -8.23
CA LEU A 24 -1.39 0.01 -8.63
C LEU A 24 -1.58 1.15 -7.64
N LEU A 25 -1.66 2.37 -8.16
CA LEU A 25 -2.05 3.56 -7.41
C LEU A 25 -3.25 4.22 -8.07
N ILE A 26 -4.09 4.83 -7.24
CA ILE A 26 -5.22 5.65 -7.69
C ILE A 26 -4.92 7.13 -7.49
N ARG A 27 -5.39 8.00 -8.37
CA ARG A 27 -5.34 9.45 -8.19
C ARG A 27 -6.63 9.92 -7.54
N ARG A 28 -6.51 10.53 -6.36
CA ARG A 28 -7.66 10.95 -5.58
C ARG A 28 -8.45 12.07 -6.26
N GLY A 29 -9.77 11.90 -6.36
CA GLY A 29 -10.69 12.90 -6.92
C GLY A 29 -11.18 13.94 -5.91
N LYS A 30 -11.13 13.65 -4.61
CA LYS A 30 -11.74 14.42 -3.53
C LYS A 30 -10.76 14.76 -2.40
N SER A 31 -11.07 15.82 -1.64
CA SER A 31 -10.37 16.16 -0.39
C SER A 31 -10.62 15.10 0.70
N PRO A 32 -9.69 14.91 1.64
CA PRO A 32 -8.32 15.45 1.68
C PRO A 32 -7.43 14.80 0.62
N TYR A 33 -6.28 15.42 0.35
CA TYR A 33 -5.27 14.94 -0.59
C TYR A 33 -5.76 14.82 -2.04
N LYS A 34 -6.65 15.71 -2.46
CA LYS A 34 -7.11 15.78 -3.86
C LYS A 34 -5.91 15.89 -4.82
N ASP A 35 -5.99 15.14 -5.93
CA ASP A 35 -4.97 15.02 -6.98
C ASP A 35 -3.67 14.31 -6.59
N GLN A 36 -3.51 13.87 -5.32
CA GLN A 36 -2.41 13.00 -4.91
C GLN A 36 -2.71 11.53 -5.21
N PHE A 37 -1.62 10.76 -5.37
CA PHE A 37 -1.74 9.31 -5.49
C PHE A 37 -1.93 8.65 -4.12
N ALA A 38 -2.67 7.55 -4.11
CA ALA A 38 -3.01 6.77 -2.95
C ALA A 38 -3.06 5.28 -3.30
N LEU A 39 -3.00 4.43 -2.29
CA LEU A 39 -3.35 3.03 -2.43
C LEU A 39 -4.86 2.89 -2.66
N PRO A 40 -5.31 1.91 -3.47
CA PRO A 40 -6.71 1.52 -3.52
C PRO A 40 -7.20 1.07 -2.15
N GLY A 41 -8.50 1.17 -1.92
CA GLY A 41 -9.12 0.71 -0.69
C GLY A 41 -10.31 1.55 -0.26
N GLY A 42 -11.03 1.09 0.76
CA GLY A 42 -12.24 1.73 1.21
C GLY A 42 -12.64 1.40 2.64
N PHE A 43 -13.78 1.97 3.06
CA PHE A 43 -14.35 1.71 4.37
C PHE A 43 -14.99 0.35 4.44
N VAL A 44 -14.82 -0.30 5.59
CA VAL A 44 -15.49 -1.57 5.91
C VAL A 44 -16.96 -1.28 6.24
N ASN A 45 -17.88 -1.99 5.57
CA ASN A 45 -19.31 -1.88 5.83
C ASN A 45 -19.69 -2.64 7.12
N PRO A 46 -20.81 -2.27 7.78
CA PRO A 46 -21.22 -2.89 9.04
C PRO A 46 -21.51 -4.41 8.97
N ASP A 47 -21.79 -4.92 7.79
CA ASP A 47 -22.22 -6.29 7.50
C ASP A 47 -21.12 -7.14 6.85
N GLU A 48 -19.89 -6.64 6.79
CA GLU A 48 -18.74 -7.37 6.24
C GLU A 48 -17.56 -7.41 7.22
N SER A 49 -16.75 -8.45 7.12
CA SER A 49 -15.43 -8.48 7.77
C SER A 49 -14.43 -7.63 7.00
N VAL A 50 -13.30 -7.29 7.65
CA VAL A 50 -12.22 -6.54 6.98
C VAL A 50 -11.66 -7.31 5.78
N ASP A 51 -11.56 -8.64 5.87
CA ASP A 51 -11.10 -9.49 4.77
C ASP A 51 -12.10 -9.47 3.60
N GLN A 52 -13.40 -9.46 3.90
CA GLN A 52 -14.44 -9.32 2.88
C GLN A 52 -14.40 -7.94 2.21
N ALA A 53 -14.20 -6.88 3.01
CA ALA A 53 -14.02 -5.53 2.47
C ALA A 53 -12.79 -5.47 1.53
N ALA A 54 -11.65 -6.01 1.96
CA ALA A 54 -10.45 -6.04 1.13
C ALA A 54 -10.69 -6.81 -0.20
N ARG A 55 -11.38 -7.95 -0.15
CA ARG A 55 -11.74 -8.72 -1.35
C ARG A 55 -12.69 -7.97 -2.27
N ARG A 56 -13.69 -7.30 -1.70
CA ARG A 56 -14.63 -6.46 -2.47
C ARG A 56 -13.90 -5.32 -3.16
N GLU A 57 -13.06 -4.58 -2.43
CA GLU A 57 -12.26 -3.48 -2.98
C GLU A 57 -11.33 -3.98 -4.10
N LEU A 58 -10.65 -5.13 -3.90
CA LEU A 58 -9.81 -5.73 -4.94
C LEU A 58 -10.61 -6.01 -6.22
N LEU A 59 -11.78 -6.62 -6.08
CA LEU A 59 -12.65 -6.93 -7.22
C LEU A 59 -13.12 -5.65 -7.94
N GLU A 60 -13.52 -4.63 -7.18
CA GLU A 60 -13.98 -3.35 -7.72
C GLU A 60 -12.88 -2.63 -8.49
N GLU A 61 -11.64 -2.61 -7.96
CA GLU A 61 -10.51 -1.90 -8.55
C GLU A 61 -9.83 -2.65 -9.71
N THR A 62 -9.80 -3.98 -9.67
CA THR A 62 -9.03 -4.78 -10.63
C THR A 62 -9.86 -5.73 -11.48
N GLY A 63 -11.10 -5.97 -11.11
CA GLY A 63 -11.95 -7.00 -11.72
C GLY A 63 -11.55 -8.44 -11.34
N VAL A 64 -10.62 -8.62 -10.41
CA VAL A 64 -10.13 -9.94 -9.97
C VAL A 64 -10.77 -10.32 -8.64
N ASP A 65 -11.49 -11.44 -8.64
CA ASP A 65 -11.95 -12.08 -7.41
C ASP A 65 -10.87 -13.05 -6.92
N CYS A 66 -10.10 -12.64 -5.92
CA CYS A 66 -9.03 -13.43 -5.33
C CYS A 66 -9.17 -13.51 -3.81
N ALA A 67 -9.13 -14.73 -3.30
CA ALA A 67 -9.03 -14.97 -1.85
C ALA A 67 -7.57 -14.94 -1.34
N CYS A 68 -6.62 -14.70 -2.21
CA CYS A 68 -5.17 -14.75 -1.92
C CYS A 68 -4.65 -13.38 -1.45
N LEU A 69 -5.36 -12.76 -0.51
CA LEU A 69 -4.92 -11.52 0.13
C LEU A 69 -4.05 -11.85 1.33
N GLU A 70 -2.88 -11.26 1.36
CA GLU A 70 -1.93 -11.45 2.46
C GLU A 70 -1.99 -10.25 3.40
N PRO A 71 -2.39 -10.41 4.68
CA PRO A 71 -2.41 -9.30 5.62
C PRO A 71 -1.02 -8.72 5.82
N ILE A 72 -0.87 -7.40 5.82
CA ILE A 72 0.38 -6.72 6.12
C ILE A 72 0.46 -6.44 7.62
N ARG A 73 -0.33 -5.49 8.07
CA ARG A 73 -0.52 -5.13 9.49
C ARG A 73 -1.66 -4.13 9.64
N THR A 74 -1.98 -3.79 10.88
CA THR A 74 -2.89 -2.71 11.23
C THR A 74 -2.13 -1.41 11.42
N PHE A 75 -2.64 -0.32 10.81
CA PHE A 75 -2.15 1.04 10.93
C PHE A 75 -3.15 1.87 11.72
N SER A 76 -2.74 2.36 12.88
CA SER A 76 -3.65 3.03 13.83
C SER A 76 -3.05 4.27 14.48
N THR A 77 -1.98 4.82 13.92
CA THR A 77 -1.34 6.03 14.43
C THR A 77 -2.36 7.17 14.52
N PRO A 78 -2.49 7.83 15.67
CA PRO A 78 -3.42 8.96 15.80
C PRO A 78 -3.15 10.04 14.76
N GLY A 79 -4.20 10.48 14.08
CA GLY A 79 -4.10 11.52 13.05
C GLY A 79 -3.66 11.03 11.67
N ARG A 80 -3.50 9.70 11.46
CA ARG A 80 -3.18 9.14 10.14
C ARG A 80 -4.19 9.56 9.06
N ASP A 81 -5.42 9.78 9.44
CA ASP A 81 -6.48 10.34 8.59
C ASP A 81 -7.00 11.64 9.22
N PRO A 82 -6.89 12.79 8.53
CA PRO A 82 -7.31 14.08 9.09
C PRO A 82 -8.83 14.23 9.22
N ARG A 83 -9.62 13.36 8.60
CA ARG A 83 -11.09 13.46 8.60
C ARG A 83 -11.70 12.99 9.93
N ARG A 84 -11.13 11.92 10.50
CA ARG A 84 -11.66 11.28 11.73
C ARG A 84 -10.68 10.23 12.27
N TRP A 85 -11.02 9.63 13.39
CA TRP A 85 -10.30 8.47 13.90
C TRP A 85 -10.53 7.26 12.98
N VAL A 86 -9.49 6.86 12.25
CA VAL A 86 -9.51 5.74 11.30
C VAL A 86 -8.41 4.74 11.66
N ILE A 87 -8.76 3.46 11.64
CA ILE A 87 -7.84 2.33 11.74
C ILE A 87 -7.89 1.60 10.40
N SER A 88 -6.74 1.34 9.81
CA SER A 88 -6.64 0.57 8.56
C SER A 88 -6.02 -0.80 8.80
N CYS A 89 -6.65 -1.82 8.25
CA CYS A 89 -6.03 -3.11 8.03
C CYS A 89 -5.53 -3.15 6.59
N ALA A 90 -4.22 -3.29 6.43
CA ALA A 90 -3.61 -3.29 5.10
C ALA A 90 -3.33 -4.71 4.62
N TYR A 91 -3.55 -4.92 3.33
CA TYR A 91 -3.34 -6.19 2.63
C TYR A 91 -2.46 -6.00 1.41
N LEU A 92 -1.73 -7.04 1.03
CA LEU A 92 -1.07 -7.12 -0.26
C LEU A 92 -1.68 -8.22 -1.13
N ALA A 93 -1.68 -7.99 -2.43
CA ALA A 93 -1.94 -8.97 -3.47
C ALA A 93 -0.80 -8.93 -4.49
N LEU A 94 -0.38 -10.11 -4.98
CA LEU A 94 0.52 -10.22 -6.13
C LEU A 94 -0.23 -10.92 -7.27
N LEU A 95 -0.49 -10.21 -8.36
CA LEU A 95 -1.36 -10.61 -9.43
C LEU A 95 -0.61 -10.70 -10.77
N ASP A 96 -1.15 -11.51 -11.66
CA ASP A 96 -0.68 -11.60 -13.05
C ASP A 96 -1.31 -10.46 -13.88
N ALA A 97 -0.48 -9.56 -14.41
CA ALA A 97 -0.92 -8.41 -15.19
C ALA A 97 -1.84 -8.76 -16.36
N SER A 98 -1.64 -9.92 -16.99
CA SER A 98 -2.43 -10.36 -18.15
C SER A 98 -3.90 -10.64 -17.82
N LYS A 99 -4.23 -10.79 -16.54
CA LYS A 99 -5.59 -11.14 -16.05
C LYS A 99 -6.33 -9.94 -15.45
N LEU A 100 -5.72 -8.76 -15.45
CA LEU A 100 -6.27 -7.60 -14.77
C LEU A 100 -7.12 -6.74 -15.71
N GLN A 101 -8.23 -6.26 -15.19
CA GLN A 101 -9.10 -5.25 -15.82
C GLN A 101 -9.21 -4.05 -14.90
N VAL A 102 -8.11 -3.31 -14.77
CA VAL A 102 -8.06 -2.15 -13.87
C VAL A 102 -9.06 -1.08 -14.32
N LYS A 103 -9.91 -0.66 -13.40
CA LYS A 103 -10.88 0.42 -13.57
C LYS A 103 -10.63 1.46 -12.48
N ALA A 104 -10.75 2.74 -12.84
CA ALA A 104 -10.83 3.77 -11.83
C ALA A 104 -12.17 3.63 -11.09
N ALA A 105 -12.14 3.52 -9.76
CA ALA A 105 -13.34 3.52 -8.94
C ALA A 105 -14.03 4.90 -8.96
N ASP A 106 -15.29 4.97 -8.51
CA ASP A 106 -16.14 6.18 -8.56
C ASP A 106 -15.50 7.42 -7.95
N ASP A 107 -14.64 7.27 -6.96
CA ASP A 107 -13.93 8.37 -6.28
C ASP A 107 -12.51 8.62 -6.80
N ALA A 108 -11.99 7.76 -7.68
CA ALA A 108 -10.69 7.90 -8.31
C ALA A 108 -10.83 8.61 -9.67
N LYS A 109 -9.98 9.61 -9.90
CA LYS A 109 -9.90 10.26 -11.22
C LYS A 109 -9.18 9.38 -12.24
N ASP A 110 -8.29 8.51 -11.74
CA ASP A 110 -7.37 7.77 -12.57
C ASP A 110 -6.73 6.62 -11.75
N ALA A 111 -6.46 5.50 -12.38
CA ALA A 111 -5.74 4.36 -11.79
C ALA A 111 -4.55 4.03 -12.69
N ARG A 112 -3.35 3.96 -12.11
CA ARG A 112 -2.10 3.82 -12.85
C ARG A 112 -1.18 2.80 -12.24
N TRP A 113 -0.43 2.09 -13.09
CA TRP A 113 0.65 1.22 -12.70
C TRP A 113 1.96 1.98 -12.61
N PHE A 114 2.62 1.83 -11.47
CA PHE A 114 3.94 2.41 -11.21
C PHE A 114 4.99 1.31 -11.11
N GLN A 115 5.99 1.37 -11.97
CA GLN A 115 7.14 0.48 -11.87
C GLN A 115 7.94 0.78 -10.61
N ILE A 116 8.41 -0.27 -9.94
CA ILE A 116 9.08 -0.21 -8.64
C ILE A 116 10.59 -0.37 -8.84
N PHE A 117 11.36 0.54 -8.26
CA PHE A 117 12.81 0.45 -8.18
C PHE A 117 13.24 0.59 -6.72
N LEU A 118 14.01 -0.39 -6.26
CA LEU A 118 14.54 -0.45 -4.91
C LEU A 118 16.03 -0.21 -4.92
N THR A 119 16.51 0.72 -4.10
CA THR A 119 17.94 0.99 -3.89
C THR A 119 18.25 0.90 -2.41
N LYS A 120 19.17 0.01 -2.04
CA LYS A 120 19.67 -0.09 -0.66
C LYS A 120 20.76 0.95 -0.46
N GLU A 121 20.67 1.66 0.64
CA GLU A 121 21.64 2.60 1.14
C GLU A 121 22.41 2.00 2.34
N LYS A 122 23.22 2.81 2.99
CA LYS A 122 23.94 2.41 4.21
C LYS A 122 23.04 2.49 5.43
N ASP A 123 23.43 1.82 6.49
CA ASP A 123 22.86 1.94 7.85
C ASP A 123 21.33 1.67 7.92
N GLY A 124 20.83 0.71 7.13
CA GLY A 124 19.42 0.33 7.13
C GLY A 124 18.51 1.30 6.38
N GLN A 125 19.06 2.25 5.64
CA GLN A 125 18.26 3.07 4.74
C GLN A 125 18.06 2.39 3.39
N TRP A 126 16.93 2.70 2.77
CA TRP A 126 16.64 2.29 1.40
C TRP A 126 15.63 3.24 0.74
N ASN A 127 15.70 3.30 -0.57
CA ASN A 127 14.83 4.13 -1.38
C ASN A 127 13.89 3.27 -2.22
N LEU A 128 12.68 3.78 -2.42
CA LEU A 128 11.66 3.24 -3.29
C LEU A 128 11.27 4.32 -4.29
N ASP A 129 11.66 4.13 -5.54
CA ASP A 129 11.23 4.97 -6.64
C ASP A 129 10.08 4.30 -7.36
N LEU A 130 8.99 5.03 -7.55
CA LEU A 130 7.82 4.63 -8.31
C LEU A 130 7.74 5.49 -9.56
N LYS A 131 7.73 4.86 -10.73
CA LYS A 131 7.69 5.54 -12.02
C LYS A 131 6.46 5.12 -12.82
N ASP A 132 5.61 6.08 -13.11
CA ASP A 132 4.50 5.89 -14.06
C ASP A 132 5.07 5.79 -15.49
N THR A 133 4.80 4.69 -16.14
CA THR A 133 5.28 4.40 -17.50
C THR A 133 4.20 4.57 -18.57
N SER A 134 2.95 4.85 -18.18
CA SER A 134 1.78 4.73 -19.06
C SER A 134 1.21 6.06 -19.54
N SER A 135 1.68 7.21 -19.03
CA SER A 135 1.00 8.49 -19.22
C SER A 135 1.82 9.50 -20.04
N THR A 136 1.11 10.40 -20.70
CA THR A 136 1.71 11.59 -21.35
C THR A 136 2.31 12.57 -20.35
N GLU A 137 1.89 12.47 -19.07
CA GLU A 137 2.43 13.21 -17.94
C GLU A 137 2.98 12.19 -16.90
N PRO A 138 4.19 11.67 -17.10
CA PRO A 138 4.75 10.68 -16.21
C PRO A 138 4.95 11.24 -14.80
N ALA A 139 4.45 10.52 -13.81
CA ALA A 139 4.69 10.83 -12.41
C ALA A 139 5.83 9.98 -11.85
N THR A 140 6.64 10.58 -10.99
CA THR A 140 7.64 9.88 -10.21
C THR A 140 7.43 10.20 -8.74
N ILE A 141 7.43 9.16 -7.90
CA ILE A 141 7.33 9.27 -6.45
C ILE A 141 8.59 8.67 -5.87
N HIS A 142 9.25 9.41 -4.98
CA HIS A 142 10.46 8.98 -4.31
C HIS A 142 10.21 8.88 -2.81
N LEU A 143 10.37 7.69 -2.24
CA LEU A 143 10.19 7.40 -0.82
C LEU A 143 11.49 6.90 -0.23
N THR A 144 11.89 7.45 0.92
CA THR A 144 13.09 7.05 1.67
C THR A 144 12.68 6.48 3.02
N PHE A 145 13.18 5.30 3.33
CA PHE A 145 12.85 4.58 4.55
C PHE A 145 14.09 4.35 5.41
N GLN A 146 13.88 4.40 6.73
CA GLN A 146 14.79 3.87 7.74
C GLN A 146 14.21 2.58 8.28
N GLU A 147 14.98 1.52 8.22
CA GLU A 147 14.66 0.20 8.76
C GLU A 147 15.36 0.00 10.10
N THR A 148 14.60 -0.40 11.11
CA THR A 148 15.12 -0.72 12.44
C THR A 148 14.47 -1.98 12.99
N TYR A 149 15.19 -2.64 13.91
CA TYR A 149 14.76 -3.86 14.60
C TYR A 149 14.96 -3.65 16.12
N PRO A 150 14.01 -2.97 16.79
CA PRO A 150 14.14 -2.68 18.20
C PRO A 150 14.18 -3.98 19.01
N GLU A 151 15.20 -4.13 19.85
CA GLU A 151 15.37 -5.27 20.73
C GLU A 151 14.80 -4.99 22.12
N SER A 152 14.36 -6.06 22.79
CA SER A 152 13.94 -6.02 24.18
C SER A 152 14.49 -7.25 24.90
N ALA A 153 15.23 -7.04 25.99
CA ALA A 153 15.77 -8.12 26.80
C ALA A 153 14.68 -9.02 27.41
N ALA A 154 13.45 -8.55 27.50
CA ALA A 154 12.32 -9.32 28.02
C ALA A 154 11.57 -10.11 26.91
N SER A 155 11.88 -9.90 25.65
CA SER A 155 11.20 -10.58 24.54
C SER A 155 11.89 -11.90 24.21
N LEU A 156 11.10 -12.96 24.10
CA LEU A 156 11.52 -14.25 23.55
C LEU A 156 11.26 -14.34 22.03
N LEU A 157 10.60 -13.34 21.45
CA LEU A 157 10.39 -13.24 20.02
C LEU A 157 11.56 -12.46 19.38
N PRO A 158 11.90 -12.76 18.11
CA PRO A 158 12.88 -11.97 17.37
C PRO A 158 12.39 -10.52 17.23
N PRO A 159 13.32 -9.56 17.09
CA PRO A 159 12.95 -8.17 16.86
C PRO A 159 12.08 -8.02 15.61
N ALA A 160 10.98 -7.29 15.76
CA ALA A 160 10.09 -7.00 14.62
C ALA A 160 10.61 -5.83 13.80
N LEU A 161 10.37 -5.88 12.50
CA LEU A 161 10.65 -4.77 11.59
C LEU A 161 9.85 -3.53 12.01
N HIS A 162 10.55 -2.41 12.16
CA HIS A 162 9.97 -1.08 12.26
C HIS A 162 10.50 -0.22 11.11
N LEU A 163 9.58 0.35 10.32
CA LEU A 163 9.90 1.26 9.23
C LEU A 163 9.50 2.69 9.60
N THR A 164 10.39 3.62 9.30
CA THR A 164 10.11 5.06 9.36
C THR A 164 10.24 5.63 7.95
N LEU A 165 9.18 6.24 7.43
CA LEU A 165 9.22 7.02 6.19
C LEU A 165 9.85 8.38 6.51
N LEU A 166 11.00 8.69 5.88
CA LEU A 166 11.79 9.88 6.19
C LEU A 166 11.31 11.14 5.46
N ASN A 167 10.55 10.99 4.37
CA ASN A 167 10.06 12.08 3.53
C ASN A 167 8.54 11.95 3.23
N PRO A 168 7.68 11.95 4.26
CA PRO A 168 6.24 11.67 4.09
C PRO A 168 5.52 12.69 3.20
N GLU A 169 6.04 13.92 3.08
CA GLU A 169 5.47 15.00 2.26
C GLU A 169 5.62 14.78 0.75
N ASN A 170 6.58 13.93 0.34
CA ASN A 170 6.90 13.73 -1.09
C ASN A 170 6.14 12.56 -1.73
N GLY A 171 5.18 12.00 -1.04
CA GLY A 171 4.70 10.71 -1.44
C GLY A 171 3.23 10.61 -1.73
N LEU A 172 2.68 9.60 -1.14
CA LEU A 172 1.28 9.21 -1.27
C LEU A 172 0.41 9.95 -0.25
N ALA A 173 -0.88 10.01 -0.53
CA ALA A 173 -1.85 10.53 0.42
C ALA A 173 -1.84 9.74 1.74
N PHE A 174 -2.19 10.38 2.83
CA PHE A 174 -2.23 9.78 4.16
C PHE A 174 -0.86 9.19 4.59
N ASP A 175 -0.90 8.03 5.24
CA ASP A 175 0.26 7.20 5.59
C ASP A 175 0.51 6.06 4.58
N HIS A 176 -0.04 6.18 3.36
CA HIS A 176 0.03 5.14 2.34
C HIS A 176 1.47 4.83 1.88
N GLY A 177 2.38 5.80 1.99
CA GLY A 177 3.81 5.56 1.76
C GLY A 177 4.39 4.57 2.77
N GLU A 178 4.02 4.68 4.06
CA GLU A 178 4.45 3.74 5.10
C GLU A 178 3.85 2.34 4.86
N ILE A 179 2.56 2.25 4.53
CA ILE A 179 1.89 1.00 4.19
C ILE A 179 2.61 0.30 3.04
N LEU A 180 2.93 1.03 1.97
CA LEU A 180 3.66 0.51 0.82
C LEU A 180 5.04 -0.02 1.20
N GLY A 181 5.77 0.70 2.06
CA GLY A 181 7.07 0.25 2.57
C GLY A 181 7.00 -1.12 3.27
N TYR A 182 6.04 -1.30 4.16
CA TYR A 182 5.82 -2.59 4.83
C TYR A 182 5.40 -3.69 3.85
N ALA A 183 4.57 -3.37 2.86
CA ALA A 183 4.17 -4.32 1.82
C ALA A 183 5.35 -4.81 0.99
N VAL A 184 6.23 -3.90 0.58
CA VAL A 184 7.46 -4.24 -0.18
C VAL A 184 8.34 -5.20 0.61
N LYS A 185 8.57 -4.93 1.90
CA LYS A 185 9.36 -5.82 2.76
C LYS A 185 8.71 -7.18 2.94
N LYS A 186 7.40 -7.22 3.14
CA LYS A 186 6.66 -8.48 3.23
C LYS A 186 6.74 -9.28 1.94
N LEU A 187 6.55 -8.64 0.78
CA LEU A 187 6.66 -9.31 -0.50
C LEU A 187 8.07 -9.88 -0.74
N GLN A 188 9.12 -9.14 -0.37
CA GLN A 188 10.50 -9.66 -0.45
C GLN A 188 10.67 -10.95 0.35
N ASN A 189 10.15 -11.00 1.58
CA ASN A 189 10.24 -12.21 2.43
C ASN A 189 9.47 -13.38 1.80
N LEU A 190 8.24 -13.15 1.33
CA LEU A 190 7.43 -14.21 0.69
C LEU A 190 8.07 -14.78 -0.57
N LEU A 191 8.82 -13.97 -1.34
CA LEU A 191 9.50 -14.42 -2.56
C LEU A 191 10.81 -15.15 -2.28
N VAL A 192 11.40 -15.03 -1.09
CA VAL A 192 12.60 -15.75 -0.67
C VAL A 192 12.25 -17.12 -0.09
N GLU A 193 11.08 -17.26 0.54
CA GLU A 193 10.60 -18.50 1.19
C GLU A 193 10.03 -19.52 0.18
N ASN A 194 9.80 -19.13 -1.08
CA ASN A 194 9.31 -19.98 -2.18
C ASN A 194 10.37 -20.18 -3.26
#